data_46f933f220bb5c10c0aced06f0ecca84
#
_entry.id   46f933f220bb5c10c0aced06f0ecca84
#
_cell.length_a   1.000
_cell.length_b   1.000
_cell.length_c   1.000
_cell.angle_alpha   90.00
_cell.angle_beta   90.00
_cell.angle_gamma   90.00
#
_symmetry.space_group_name_H-M   'P 1'
#
loop_
_entity.id
_entity.type
_entity.pdbx_description
1 polymer ?
#
loop_
_entity_poly.entity_id
_entity_poly.type
_entity_poly.pdbx_seq_one_letter_code
_entity_poly.pdbx_strand_id
1 'polypeptide(L)'
;MSRHATALETVRVIVPDEAVYAYEAAFQTVCGNVGLWLDEDTGLWHIEGVRERGTPGLDQALALARLASGTDAEIIRTETPAEGWLARTYESFPEQLVGRRFAVRGTHLNGPDTPGRITLRLDAGVAFGSGEHGSTRGCLLALEQLVAKASSKRRVIDLGTGSGILAMAAARLIKPHPVRVMAADIEPWSVRTAQQNAVLNRVSRQLDCLVSDGWKRRPIRARAPYDLIFANILARPLCGMAYPLAQSLEPGGHVILAGLLATQMRMVLAAYRRQGLVLWKAIPQGHWMTLILHKRPVASLEKAVSAA
;
A
#
# COMPACT_ATOMS: atom_id res chain seq x y z
N MET A 1 29.42 19.14 9.59
CA MET A 1 29.33 19.60 8.18
C MET A 1 27.85 19.67 7.84
N SER A 2 27.33 20.90 7.79
CA SER A 2 25.92 21.20 7.45
C SER A 2 25.71 20.82 5.98
N ARG A 3 24.90 19.79 5.70
CA ARG A 3 24.41 19.55 4.34
C ARG A 3 23.41 20.66 4.03
N HIS A 4 23.73 21.46 3.01
CA HIS A 4 22.88 22.50 2.48
C HIS A 4 21.49 21.90 2.23
N ALA A 5 20.46 22.58 2.76
CA ALA A 5 19.08 22.23 2.44
C ALA A 5 18.88 22.46 0.93
N THR A 6 18.79 21.41 0.18
CA THR A 6 18.45 21.46 -1.25
C THR A 6 17.02 21.98 -1.36
N ALA A 7 16.81 22.97 -2.21
CA ALA A 7 15.49 23.53 -2.44
C ALA A 7 14.57 22.44 -3.03
N LEU A 8 13.44 22.19 -2.41
CA LEU A 8 12.43 21.27 -2.92
C LEU A 8 11.45 22.01 -3.85
N GLU A 9 10.92 21.30 -4.83
CA GLU A 9 9.80 21.76 -5.63
C GLU A 9 8.66 20.73 -5.55
N THR A 10 7.43 21.23 -5.48
CA THR A 10 6.23 20.45 -5.68
C THR A 10 5.80 20.59 -7.13
N VAL A 11 5.62 19.48 -7.81
CA VAL A 11 5.10 19.42 -9.17
C VAL A 11 3.71 18.80 -9.12
N ARG A 12 2.73 19.44 -9.76
CA ARG A 12 1.35 18.96 -9.83
C ARG A 12 0.90 18.93 -11.28
N VAL A 13 0.12 17.90 -11.63
CA VAL A 13 -0.63 17.83 -12.89
C VAL A 13 -2.09 17.49 -12.60
N ILE A 14 -2.97 17.96 -13.50
CA ILE A 14 -4.41 17.72 -13.43
C ILE A 14 -4.79 16.93 -14.68
N VAL A 15 -5.37 15.75 -14.51
CA VAL A 15 -5.62 14.81 -15.61
C VAL A 15 -6.96 14.09 -15.46
N PRO A 16 -7.61 13.67 -16.57
CA PRO A 16 -8.76 12.79 -16.54
C PRO A 16 -8.39 11.36 -16.13
N ASP A 17 -9.37 10.55 -15.74
CA ASP A 17 -9.18 9.18 -15.18
C ASP A 17 -8.33 8.28 -16.08
N GLU A 18 -8.51 8.34 -17.41
CA GLU A 18 -7.75 7.56 -18.38
C GLU A 18 -6.25 7.86 -18.41
N ALA A 19 -5.86 9.09 -18.04
CA ALA A 19 -4.47 9.53 -18.07
C ALA A 19 -3.73 9.32 -16.72
N VAL A 20 -4.46 9.09 -15.62
CA VAL A 20 -3.91 8.97 -14.26
C VAL A 20 -2.72 8.04 -14.21
N TYR A 21 -2.86 6.85 -14.76
CA TYR A 21 -1.82 5.82 -14.69
C TYR A 21 -0.50 6.26 -15.34
N ALA A 22 -0.58 6.91 -16.51
CA ALA A 22 0.62 7.32 -17.23
C ALA A 22 1.38 8.42 -16.49
N TYR A 23 0.64 9.39 -15.95
CA TYR A 23 1.22 10.50 -15.19
C TYR A 23 1.70 10.06 -13.80
N GLU A 24 0.95 9.21 -13.11
CA GLU A 24 1.39 8.62 -11.84
C GLU A 24 2.71 7.86 -12.01
N ALA A 25 2.81 6.99 -13.02
CA ALA A 25 4.03 6.26 -13.31
C ALA A 25 5.22 7.19 -13.61
N ALA A 26 4.98 8.28 -14.36
CA ALA A 26 5.99 9.30 -14.62
C ALA A 26 6.48 9.96 -13.32
N PHE A 27 5.55 10.38 -12.46
CA PHE A 27 5.89 11.02 -11.18
C PHE A 27 6.69 10.09 -10.27
N GLN A 28 6.34 8.81 -10.21
CA GLN A 28 7.06 7.83 -9.39
C GLN A 28 8.51 7.61 -9.82
N THR A 29 8.86 7.90 -11.08
CA THR A 29 10.26 7.79 -11.53
C THR A 29 11.12 8.97 -11.13
N VAL A 30 10.53 10.15 -10.85
CA VAL A 30 11.27 11.43 -10.69
C VAL A 30 10.95 12.18 -9.40
N CYS A 31 9.95 11.74 -8.64
CA CYS A 31 9.57 12.33 -7.36
C CYS A 31 9.76 11.33 -6.22
N GLY A 32 10.19 11.82 -5.06
CA GLY A 32 10.39 10.98 -3.87
C GLY A 32 9.10 10.61 -3.16
N ASN A 33 8.04 11.39 -3.37
CA ASN A 33 6.71 11.15 -2.82
C ASN A 33 5.66 11.61 -3.84
N VAL A 34 4.62 10.80 -4.05
CA VAL A 34 3.55 11.09 -5.01
C VAL A 34 2.20 10.92 -4.33
N GLY A 35 1.39 11.96 -4.36
CA GLY A 35 0.02 11.97 -3.88
C GLY A 35 -0.97 12.03 -5.06
N LEU A 36 -2.11 11.36 -4.91
CA LEU A 36 -3.21 11.40 -5.87
C LEU A 36 -4.52 11.67 -5.14
N TRP A 37 -5.31 12.60 -5.67
CA TRP A 37 -6.69 12.79 -5.22
C TRP A 37 -7.56 13.20 -6.39
N LEU A 38 -8.84 12.88 -6.30
CA LEU A 38 -9.85 13.32 -7.24
C LEU A 38 -10.49 14.60 -6.72
N ASP A 39 -10.61 15.60 -7.58
CA ASP A 39 -11.48 16.74 -7.38
C ASP A 39 -12.91 16.33 -7.76
N GLU A 40 -13.79 16.20 -6.76
CA GLU A 40 -15.17 15.75 -6.96
C GLU A 40 -16.00 16.75 -7.76
N ASP A 41 -15.65 18.04 -7.72
CA ASP A 41 -16.38 19.12 -8.43
C ASP A 41 -16.08 19.09 -9.93
N THR A 42 -14.82 18.82 -10.29
CA THR A 42 -14.38 18.82 -11.70
C THR A 42 -14.32 17.41 -12.31
N GLY A 43 -14.30 16.37 -11.49
CA GLY A 43 -14.09 14.98 -11.92
C GLY A 43 -12.68 14.71 -12.43
N LEU A 44 -11.72 15.59 -12.17
CA LEU A 44 -10.33 15.48 -12.61
C LEU A 44 -9.43 15.00 -11.45
N TRP A 45 -8.41 14.26 -11.82
CA TRP A 45 -7.40 13.79 -10.88
C TRP A 45 -6.26 14.79 -10.76
N HIS A 46 -5.87 15.07 -9.54
CA HIS A 46 -4.65 15.79 -9.21
C HIS A 46 -3.57 14.77 -8.85
N ILE A 47 -2.43 14.86 -9.50
CA ILE A 47 -1.23 14.07 -9.19
C ILE A 47 -0.16 15.06 -8.76
N GLU A 48 0.32 14.93 -7.54
CA GLU A 48 1.32 15.82 -6.96
C GLU A 48 2.53 15.02 -6.51
N GLY A 49 3.72 15.52 -6.82
CA GLY A 49 4.97 14.91 -6.40
C GLY A 49 5.95 15.95 -5.88
N VAL A 50 6.68 15.59 -4.82
CA VAL A 50 7.75 16.41 -4.27
C VAL A 50 9.10 15.86 -4.70
N ARG A 51 9.99 16.75 -5.16
CA ARG A 51 11.32 16.39 -5.64
C ARG A 51 12.35 17.45 -5.30
N GLU A 52 13.59 17.09 -5.42
CA GLU A 52 14.70 18.03 -5.33
C GLU A 52 14.74 18.91 -6.58
N ARG A 53 14.74 20.25 -6.40
CA ARG A 53 14.74 21.21 -7.51
C ARG A 53 15.98 21.02 -8.37
N GLY A 54 15.78 21.00 -9.69
CA GLY A 54 16.87 20.85 -10.64
C GLY A 54 17.32 19.41 -10.89
N THR A 55 16.74 18.41 -10.22
CA THR A 55 17.01 17.00 -10.55
C THR A 55 16.52 16.72 -11.98
N PRO A 56 17.34 16.10 -12.85
CA PRO A 56 16.97 15.84 -14.23
C PRO A 56 15.85 14.79 -14.36
N GLY A 57 15.25 14.69 -15.54
CA GLY A 57 14.33 13.59 -15.89
C GLY A 57 12.84 13.92 -15.83
N LEU A 58 12.41 15.01 -15.17
CA LEU A 58 10.99 15.36 -15.07
C LEU A 58 10.34 15.59 -16.44
N ASP A 59 10.96 16.41 -17.27
CA ASP A 59 10.39 16.76 -18.59
C ASP A 59 10.32 15.55 -19.52
N GLN A 60 11.29 14.64 -19.42
CA GLN A 60 11.27 13.37 -20.14
C GLN A 60 10.17 12.42 -19.65
N ALA A 61 9.98 12.32 -18.33
CA ALA A 61 8.95 11.49 -17.74
C ALA A 61 7.54 12.00 -18.11
N LEU A 62 7.34 13.32 -18.05
CA LEU A 62 6.07 13.95 -18.46
C LEU A 62 5.80 13.81 -19.97
N ALA A 63 6.82 13.94 -20.81
CA ALA A 63 6.69 13.70 -22.25
C ALA A 63 6.27 12.26 -22.56
N LEU A 64 6.83 11.28 -21.86
CA LEU A 64 6.43 9.87 -22.00
C LEU A 64 4.99 9.64 -21.52
N ALA A 65 4.58 10.28 -20.41
CA ALA A 65 3.21 10.19 -19.91
C ALA A 65 2.20 10.76 -20.93
N ARG A 66 2.52 11.91 -21.53
CA ARG A 66 1.72 12.54 -22.59
C ARG A 66 1.57 11.60 -23.79
N LEU A 67 2.67 11.01 -24.26
CA LEU A 67 2.64 10.07 -25.39
C LEU A 67 1.82 8.81 -25.07
N ALA A 68 1.95 8.30 -23.84
CA ALA A 68 1.26 7.08 -23.42
C ALA A 68 -0.24 7.26 -23.18
N SER A 69 -0.67 8.44 -22.71
CA SER A 69 -2.07 8.73 -22.40
C SER A 69 -2.81 9.48 -23.51
N GLY A 70 -2.07 10.15 -24.41
CA GLY A 70 -2.65 11.08 -25.37
C GLY A 70 -3.15 12.39 -24.75
N THR A 71 -2.93 12.61 -23.46
CA THR A 71 -3.40 13.78 -22.70
C THR A 71 -2.25 14.75 -22.45
N ASP A 72 -2.46 16.03 -22.76
CA ASP A 72 -1.55 17.13 -22.43
C ASP A 72 -2.01 17.78 -21.13
N ALA A 73 -1.31 17.47 -20.04
CA ALA A 73 -1.68 17.98 -18.73
C ALA A 73 -1.01 19.33 -18.45
N GLU A 74 -1.74 20.24 -17.81
CA GLU A 74 -1.17 21.44 -17.24
C GLU A 74 -0.21 21.07 -16.10
N ILE A 75 1.02 21.62 -16.16
CA ILE A 75 2.07 21.35 -15.17
C ILE A 75 2.21 22.56 -14.27
N ILE A 76 1.87 22.40 -13.00
CA ILE A 76 2.00 23.43 -11.98
C ILE A 76 3.24 23.11 -11.15
N ARG A 77 4.20 24.06 -11.09
CA ARG A 77 5.41 23.94 -10.27
C ARG A 77 5.40 24.99 -9.18
N THR A 78 5.60 24.59 -7.94
CA THR A 78 5.64 25.48 -6.78
C THR A 78 6.92 25.23 -5.99
N GLU A 79 7.63 26.29 -5.62
CA GLU A 79 8.75 26.17 -4.68
C GLU A 79 8.22 25.75 -3.31
N THR A 80 8.79 24.71 -2.75
CA THR A 80 8.39 24.19 -1.45
C THR A 80 9.51 24.45 -0.46
N PRO A 81 9.31 25.34 0.52
CA PRO A 81 10.28 25.53 1.59
C PRO A 81 10.42 24.22 2.36
N ALA A 82 11.64 23.68 2.47
CA ALA A 82 11.90 22.42 3.15
C ALA A 82 11.40 22.40 4.61
N GLU A 83 11.38 23.56 5.28
CA GLU A 83 10.98 23.71 6.69
C GLU A 83 9.46 23.81 6.91
N GLY A 84 8.65 24.17 5.93
CA GLY A 84 7.20 24.35 6.08
C GLY A 84 6.33 23.18 5.61
N TRP A 85 6.88 22.27 4.83
CA TRP A 85 6.14 21.15 4.26
C TRP A 85 5.76 20.10 5.30
N LEU A 86 6.70 19.73 6.17
CA LEU A 86 6.46 18.81 7.28
C LEU A 86 5.38 19.35 8.24
N ALA A 87 5.42 20.64 8.57
CA ALA A 87 4.44 21.24 9.47
C ALA A 87 3.01 21.18 8.89
N ARG A 88 2.85 21.52 7.61
CA ARG A 88 1.54 21.47 6.92
C ARG A 88 1.01 20.03 6.77
N THR A 89 1.88 19.06 6.53
CA THR A 89 1.51 17.65 6.50
C THR A 89 1.06 17.16 7.88
N TYR A 90 1.69 17.64 8.96
CA TYR A 90 1.28 17.31 10.33
C TYR A 90 -0.07 17.93 10.71
N GLU A 91 -0.32 19.19 10.32
CA GLU A 91 -1.60 19.88 10.61
C GLU A 91 -2.80 19.25 9.89
N SER A 92 -2.57 18.63 8.73
CA SER A 92 -3.62 18.03 7.89
C SER A 92 -3.88 16.55 8.18
N PHE A 93 -3.19 15.91 9.14
CA PHE A 93 -3.35 14.48 9.43
C PHE A 93 -4.05 14.20 10.76
N PRO A 94 -5.40 14.27 10.81
CA PRO A 94 -6.16 13.92 12.01
C PRO A 94 -6.12 12.41 12.28
N GLU A 95 -6.51 12.00 13.49
CA GLU A 95 -6.67 10.58 13.79
C GLU A 95 -7.74 9.94 12.91
N GLN A 96 -7.38 8.86 12.23
CA GLN A 96 -8.26 8.13 11.33
C GLN A 96 -8.81 6.88 12.02
N LEU A 97 -10.13 6.82 12.24
CA LEU A 97 -10.80 5.62 12.73
C LEU A 97 -11.14 4.69 11.57
N VAL A 98 -10.64 3.45 11.61
CA VAL A 98 -10.86 2.47 10.54
C VAL A 98 -11.55 1.23 11.12
N GLY A 99 -12.72 0.91 10.58
CA GLY A 99 -13.55 -0.17 11.09
C GLY A 99 -13.86 -0.02 12.58
N ARG A 100 -13.94 -1.13 13.28
CA ARG A 100 -14.15 -1.17 14.74
C ARG A 100 -12.85 -1.33 15.53
N ARG A 101 -11.75 -1.76 14.88
CA ARG A 101 -10.55 -2.22 15.57
C ARG A 101 -9.37 -1.27 15.50
N PHE A 102 -9.31 -0.38 14.53
CA PHE A 102 -8.12 0.44 14.32
C PHE A 102 -8.35 1.93 14.54
N ALA A 103 -7.33 2.59 15.06
CA ALA A 103 -7.13 4.03 15.03
C ALA A 103 -5.73 4.28 14.45
N VAL A 104 -5.62 5.05 13.39
CA VAL A 104 -4.34 5.45 12.78
C VAL A 104 -4.07 6.89 13.14
N ARG A 105 -2.89 7.17 13.69
CA ARG A 105 -2.59 8.48 14.24
C ARG A 105 -1.13 8.86 13.98
N GLY A 106 -0.94 10.13 13.57
CA GLY A 106 0.39 10.70 13.41
C GLY A 106 1.10 10.88 14.75
N THR A 107 2.44 10.87 14.74
CA THR A 107 3.26 11.10 15.95
C THR A 107 3.09 12.49 16.54
N HIS A 108 2.66 13.47 15.73
CA HIS A 108 2.38 14.84 16.16
C HIS A 108 1.13 14.96 17.04
N LEU A 109 0.22 13.98 17.00
CA LEU A 109 -0.99 13.99 17.80
C LEU A 109 -0.69 13.48 19.21
N ASN A 110 -0.81 14.38 20.20
CA ASN A 110 -0.67 14.08 21.61
C ASN A 110 -2.00 13.56 22.20
N GLY A 111 -1.92 12.89 23.34
CA GLY A 111 -3.09 12.41 24.08
C GLY A 111 -3.19 10.88 24.15
N PRO A 112 -4.18 10.36 24.91
CA PRO A 112 -4.35 8.93 25.12
C PRO A 112 -4.79 8.21 23.82
N ASP A 113 -4.55 6.91 23.77
CA ASP A 113 -5.04 6.06 22.69
C ASP A 113 -6.56 5.95 22.73
N THR A 114 -7.20 5.82 21.56
CA THR A 114 -8.65 5.65 21.44
C THR A 114 -9.09 4.35 22.14
N PRO A 115 -9.95 4.39 23.15
CA PRO A 115 -10.37 3.22 23.91
C PRO A 115 -10.96 2.11 23.02
N GLY A 116 -10.62 0.85 23.29
CA GLY A 116 -11.13 -0.33 22.58
C GLY A 116 -10.57 -0.53 21.18
N ARG A 117 -9.64 0.31 20.72
CA ARG A 117 -9.01 0.21 19.39
C ARG A 117 -7.52 -0.08 19.48
N ILE A 118 -7.00 -0.64 18.42
CA ILE A 118 -5.56 -0.80 18.18
C ILE A 118 -5.08 0.50 17.56
N THR A 119 -4.36 1.32 18.32
CA THR A 119 -3.75 2.54 17.81
C THR A 119 -2.47 2.17 17.04
N LEU A 120 -2.40 2.58 15.78
CA LEU A 120 -1.22 2.49 14.93
C LEU A 120 -0.63 3.89 14.78
N ARG A 121 0.53 4.12 15.40
CA ARG A 121 1.24 5.40 15.35
C ARG A 121 2.20 5.40 14.16
N LEU A 122 2.13 6.43 13.35
CA LEU A 122 2.99 6.58 12.18
C LEU A 122 3.72 7.92 12.26
N ASP A 123 4.99 7.91 11.88
CA ASP A 123 5.65 9.15 11.54
C ASP A 123 5.16 9.59 10.15
N ALA A 124 4.31 10.64 10.14
CA ALA A 124 3.64 11.12 8.94
C ALA A 124 4.59 11.75 7.90
N GLY A 125 5.87 11.90 8.24
CA GLY A 125 6.78 12.72 7.44
C GLY A 125 7.25 12.11 6.13
N VAL A 126 7.14 10.79 5.88
CA VAL A 126 8.03 10.22 4.86
C VAL A 126 7.55 8.95 4.14
N ALA A 127 6.46 8.31 4.50
CA ALA A 127 6.08 7.06 3.84
C ALA A 127 4.64 7.02 3.38
N PHE A 128 4.45 6.57 2.15
CA PHE A 128 3.16 6.18 1.58
C PHE A 128 2.41 5.23 2.53
N GLY A 129 1.10 5.44 2.74
CA GLY A 129 0.29 4.56 3.57
C GLY A 129 -0.10 5.16 4.93
N SER A 130 -0.27 6.48 5.00
CA SER A 130 -0.67 7.22 6.21
C SER A 130 -2.06 6.86 6.78
N GLY A 131 -2.78 5.93 6.15
CA GLY A 131 -4.15 5.56 6.56
C GLY A 131 -5.26 6.45 5.98
N GLU A 132 -4.95 7.63 5.48
CA GLU A 132 -5.90 8.50 4.76
C GLU A 132 -6.22 7.93 3.38
N HIS A 133 -5.26 7.24 2.78
CA HIS A 133 -5.43 6.65 1.47
C HIS A 133 -6.49 5.54 1.52
N GLY A 134 -7.52 5.63 0.69
CA GLY A 134 -8.62 4.66 0.66
C GLY A 134 -8.16 3.21 0.49
N SER A 135 -7.03 2.96 -0.19
CA SER A 135 -6.46 1.61 -0.34
C SER A 135 -5.96 1.03 0.98
N THR A 136 -5.26 1.82 1.81
CA THR A 136 -4.80 1.40 3.14
C THR A 136 -5.98 1.15 4.07
N ARG A 137 -6.97 2.06 4.05
CA ARG A 137 -8.22 1.90 4.81
C ARG A 137 -8.94 0.61 4.42
N GLY A 138 -9.04 0.32 3.13
CA GLY A 138 -9.63 -0.91 2.61
C GLY A 138 -8.91 -2.17 3.08
N CYS A 139 -7.58 -2.16 3.12
CA CYS A 139 -6.77 -3.27 3.64
C CYS A 139 -7.00 -3.53 5.14
N LEU A 140 -7.07 -2.47 5.95
CA LEU A 140 -7.35 -2.60 7.39
C LEU A 140 -8.75 -3.17 7.65
N LEU A 141 -9.76 -2.71 6.89
CA LEU A 141 -11.11 -3.28 6.93
C LEU A 141 -11.15 -4.75 6.49
N ALA A 142 -10.38 -5.10 5.45
CA ALA A 142 -10.25 -6.46 4.96
C ALA A 142 -9.63 -7.37 6.03
N LEU A 143 -8.56 -6.92 6.68
CA LEU A 143 -7.92 -7.66 7.77
C LEU A 143 -8.86 -7.90 8.94
N GLU A 144 -9.60 -6.87 9.37
CA GLU A 144 -10.60 -6.99 10.45
C GLU A 144 -11.63 -8.06 10.14
N GLN A 145 -12.16 -8.10 8.91
CA GLN A 145 -13.15 -9.08 8.48
C GLN A 145 -12.60 -10.50 8.40
N LEU A 146 -11.35 -10.67 7.93
CA LEU A 146 -10.70 -11.97 7.84
C LEU A 146 -10.43 -12.57 9.22
N VAL A 147 -9.91 -11.77 10.15
CA VAL A 147 -9.58 -12.23 11.51
C VAL A 147 -10.85 -12.58 12.30
N ALA A 148 -11.97 -11.90 12.06
CA ALA A 148 -13.25 -12.23 12.69
C ALA A 148 -13.81 -13.60 12.27
N LYS A 149 -13.42 -14.12 11.08
CA LYS A 149 -13.97 -15.35 10.51
C LYS A 149 -13.03 -16.55 10.50
N ALA A 150 -11.72 -16.31 10.59
CA ALA A 150 -10.72 -17.38 10.44
C ALA A 150 -9.77 -17.42 11.64
N SER A 151 -9.63 -18.57 12.23
CA SER A 151 -8.65 -18.85 13.27
C SER A 151 -7.23 -18.94 12.71
N SER A 152 -6.26 -18.44 13.46
CA SER A 152 -4.80 -18.64 13.34
C SER A 152 -4.15 -18.44 11.96
N LYS A 153 -3.97 -17.17 11.54
CA LYS A 153 -2.99 -16.80 10.53
C LYS A 153 -1.60 -16.72 11.19
N ARG A 154 -0.66 -17.56 10.74
CA ARG A 154 0.68 -17.66 11.38
C ARG A 154 1.80 -17.13 10.50
N ARG A 155 1.69 -17.29 9.19
CA ARG A 155 2.68 -16.88 8.19
C ARG A 155 2.10 -15.76 7.35
N VAL A 156 2.43 -14.54 7.73
CA VAL A 156 1.92 -13.32 7.10
C VAL A 156 3.06 -12.58 6.43
N ILE A 157 2.80 -12.04 5.25
CA ILE A 157 3.71 -11.14 4.54
C ILE A 157 2.96 -9.91 4.03
N ASP A 158 3.65 -8.77 4.09
CA ASP A 158 3.24 -7.50 3.53
C ASP A 158 4.26 -7.09 2.46
N LEU A 159 3.84 -7.13 1.19
CA LEU A 159 4.65 -6.81 0.01
C LEU A 159 4.37 -5.38 -0.44
N GLY A 160 5.42 -4.58 -0.59
CA GLY A 160 5.30 -3.13 -0.73
C GLY A 160 4.81 -2.53 0.58
N THR A 161 5.53 -2.83 1.67
CA THR A 161 5.08 -2.52 3.04
C THR A 161 5.02 -1.02 3.35
N GLY A 162 5.78 -0.19 2.62
CA GLY A 162 5.83 1.26 2.81
C GLY A 162 6.10 1.65 4.26
N SER A 163 5.14 2.28 4.91
CA SER A 163 5.21 2.66 6.34
C SER A 163 5.19 1.48 7.32
N GLY A 164 4.91 0.26 6.86
CA GLY A 164 4.74 -0.92 7.70
C GLY A 164 3.36 -1.05 8.36
N ILE A 165 2.40 -0.18 8.01
CA ILE A 165 1.10 -0.11 8.70
C ILE A 165 0.33 -1.42 8.64
N LEU A 166 0.28 -2.11 7.50
CA LEU A 166 -0.46 -3.35 7.34
C LEU A 166 0.22 -4.50 8.09
N ALA A 167 1.54 -4.56 8.02
CA ALA A 167 2.33 -5.52 8.80
C ALA A 167 2.12 -5.33 10.30
N MET A 168 2.15 -4.09 10.81
CA MET A 168 1.90 -3.76 12.21
C MET A 168 0.46 -4.06 12.63
N ALA A 169 -0.52 -3.75 11.78
CA ALA A 169 -1.93 -4.08 12.02
C ALA A 169 -2.12 -5.59 12.16
N ALA A 170 -1.51 -6.39 11.27
CA ALA A 170 -1.56 -7.84 11.35
C ALA A 170 -0.90 -8.37 12.64
N ALA A 171 0.27 -7.86 12.99
CA ALA A 171 0.98 -8.25 14.21
C ALA A 171 0.18 -7.97 15.50
N ARG A 172 -0.60 -6.88 15.51
CA ARG A 172 -1.42 -6.47 16.67
C ARG A 172 -2.78 -7.18 16.74
N LEU A 173 -3.38 -7.49 15.60
CA LEU A 173 -4.76 -8.00 15.55
C LEU A 173 -4.82 -9.54 15.51
N ILE A 174 -3.89 -10.21 14.82
CA ILE A 174 -3.92 -11.66 14.65
C ILE A 174 -3.49 -12.38 15.93
N LYS A 175 -4.25 -13.36 16.36
CA LYS A 175 -3.96 -14.22 17.53
C LYS A 175 -3.82 -15.67 17.10
N PRO A 176 -3.06 -16.55 17.81
CA PRO A 176 -2.35 -16.26 19.06
C PRO A 176 -1.10 -15.42 18.83
N HIS A 177 -0.78 -14.58 19.81
CA HIS A 177 0.48 -13.82 19.81
C HIS A 177 1.65 -14.68 20.28
N PRO A 178 2.86 -14.42 19.79
CA PRO A 178 3.25 -13.44 18.76
C PRO A 178 3.19 -14.02 17.35
N VAL A 179 2.51 -13.32 16.43
CA VAL A 179 2.61 -13.59 14.98
C VAL A 179 3.83 -12.84 14.45
N ARG A 180 4.70 -13.54 13.72
CA ARG A 180 5.81 -12.89 13.00
C ARG A 180 5.38 -12.57 11.57
N VAL A 181 5.37 -11.31 11.24
CA VAL A 181 4.99 -10.77 9.94
C VAL A 181 6.25 -10.39 9.17
N MET A 182 6.38 -10.85 7.94
CA MET A 182 7.41 -10.38 7.04
C MET A 182 6.92 -9.11 6.36
N ALA A 183 7.72 -8.05 6.42
CA ALA A 183 7.45 -6.76 5.80
C ALA A 183 8.54 -6.47 4.76
N ALA A 184 8.17 -6.46 3.48
CA ALA A 184 9.13 -6.34 2.40
C ALA A 184 8.79 -5.16 1.49
N ASP A 185 9.81 -4.42 1.08
CA ASP A 185 9.69 -3.34 0.11
C ASP A 185 10.91 -3.32 -0.81
N ILE A 186 10.72 -2.83 -2.03
CA ILE A 186 11.83 -2.65 -2.97
C ILE A 186 12.71 -1.48 -2.53
N GLU A 187 12.11 -0.49 -1.86
CA GLU A 187 12.79 0.73 -1.45
C GLU A 187 13.44 0.57 -0.06
N PRO A 188 14.78 0.72 0.07
CA PRO A 188 15.47 0.64 1.36
C PRO A 188 14.95 1.65 2.38
N TRP A 189 14.46 2.79 1.91
CA TRP A 189 13.88 3.83 2.74
C TRP A 189 12.58 3.36 3.40
N SER A 190 11.65 2.79 2.63
CA SER A 190 10.39 2.22 3.14
C SER A 190 10.66 1.17 4.22
N VAL A 191 11.66 0.29 4.00
CA VAL A 191 12.05 -0.72 4.98
C VAL A 191 12.52 -0.08 6.29
N ARG A 192 13.35 0.99 6.22
CA ARG A 192 13.79 1.72 7.42
C ARG A 192 12.62 2.38 8.15
N THR A 193 11.70 3.01 7.41
CA THR A 193 10.50 3.61 7.97
C THR A 193 9.61 2.58 8.66
N ALA A 194 9.37 1.42 8.02
CA ALA A 194 8.62 0.32 8.63
C ALA A 194 9.28 -0.17 9.94
N GLN A 195 10.62 -0.27 9.98
CA GLN A 195 11.37 -0.62 11.21
C GLN A 195 11.18 0.42 12.32
N GLN A 196 11.30 1.71 11.99
CA GLN A 196 11.11 2.81 12.95
C GLN A 196 9.68 2.82 13.50
N ASN A 197 8.68 2.71 12.63
CA ASN A 197 7.28 2.62 13.03
C ASN A 197 6.98 1.36 13.86
N ALA A 198 7.64 0.24 13.57
CA ALA A 198 7.51 -0.98 14.36
C ALA A 198 8.03 -0.80 15.82
N VAL A 199 9.12 -0.07 15.99
CA VAL A 199 9.63 0.32 17.33
C VAL A 199 8.63 1.22 18.04
N LEU A 200 8.15 2.26 17.36
CA LEU A 200 7.16 3.21 17.88
C LEU A 200 5.88 2.50 18.37
N ASN A 201 5.44 1.47 17.64
CA ASN A 201 4.25 0.69 17.97
C ASN A 201 4.52 -0.53 18.86
N ARG A 202 5.76 -0.72 19.35
CA ARG A 202 6.17 -1.82 20.24
C ARG A 202 5.95 -3.22 19.62
N VAL A 203 6.09 -3.34 18.29
CA VAL A 203 5.95 -4.60 17.54
C VAL A 203 7.22 -4.98 16.79
N SER A 204 8.36 -4.35 17.05
CA SER A 204 9.63 -4.60 16.34
C SER A 204 10.09 -6.05 16.39
N ARG A 205 9.80 -6.80 17.47
CA ARG A 205 10.10 -8.23 17.58
C ARG A 205 9.19 -9.13 16.75
N GLN A 206 8.09 -8.58 16.23
CA GLN A 206 7.08 -9.29 15.46
C GLN A 206 7.20 -9.02 13.95
N LEU A 207 7.99 -8.03 13.54
CA LEU A 207 8.22 -7.67 12.15
C LEU A 207 9.63 -8.04 11.70
N ASP A 208 9.70 -8.84 10.62
CA ASP A 208 10.94 -9.13 9.90
C ASP A 208 10.95 -8.25 8.65
N CYS A 209 11.53 -7.03 8.75
CA CYS A 209 11.59 -6.07 7.67
C CYS A 209 12.82 -6.29 6.78
N LEU A 210 12.63 -6.35 5.45
CA LEU A 210 13.74 -6.56 4.52
C LEU A 210 13.52 -5.89 3.15
N VAL A 211 14.61 -5.47 2.52
CA VAL A 211 14.59 -4.97 1.14
C VAL A 211 14.44 -6.14 0.19
N SER A 212 13.40 -6.12 -0.66
CA SER A 212 13.17 -7.16 -1.66
C SER A 212 12.30 -6.67 -2.82
N ASP A 213 12.71 -6.99 -4.02
CA ASP A 213 11.84 -6.89 -5.19
C ASP A 213 10.95 -8.15 -5.23
N GLY A 214 9.76 -8.02 -4.67
CA GLY A 214 8.79 -9.13 -4.54
C GLY A 214 9.41 -10.36 -3.89
N TRP A 215 9.37 -11.50 -4.59
CA TRP A 215 9.81 -12.83 -4.11
C TRP A 215 11.31 -13.11 -4.32
N LYS A 216 12.13 -12.15 -4.75
CA LYS A 216 13.54 -12.41 -5.11
C LYS A 216 14.42 -12.81 -3.93
N ARG A 217 14.10 -12.41 -2.72
CA ARG A 217 14.92 -12.74 -1.53
C ARG A 217 14.61 -14.12 -0.97
N ARG A 218 15.70 -14.88 -0.67
CA ARG A 218 15.60 -16.22 -0.10
C ARG A 218 14.75 -16.31 1.18
N PRO A 219 14.86 -15.39 2.17
CA PRO A 219 14.05 -15.47 3.39
C PRO A 219 12.54 -15.45 3.12
N ILE A 220 12.08 -14.68 2.11
CA ILE A 220 10.66 -14.64 1.71
C ILE A 220 10.21 -16.01 1.17
N ARG A 221 10.99 -16.56 0.24
CA ARG A 221 10.66 -17.87 -0.36
C ARG A 221 10.73 -19.02 0.64
N ALA A 222 11.71 -18.98 1.54
CA ALA A 222 11.90 -20.03 2.55
C ALA A 222 10.76 -20.08 3.59
N ARG A 223 10.04 -18.98 3.77
CA ARG A 223 8.92 -18.90 4.72
C ARG A 223 7.56 -19.25 4.12
N ALA A 224 7.50 -19.35 2.80
CA ALA A 224 6.29 -19.81 2.11
C ALA A 224 5.99 -21.30 2.48
N PRO A 225 4.70 -21.72 2.39
CA PRO A 225 3.55 -20.95 1.97
C PRO A 225 3.01 -20.03 3.07
N TYR A 226 2.37 -18.92 2.66
CA TYR A 226 1.79 -17.91 3.54
C TYR A 226 0.29 -18.12 3.73
N ASP A 227 -0.22 -17.85 4.93
CA ASP A 227 -1.66 -17.90 5.25
C ASP A 227 -2.36 -16.60 4.82
N LEU A 228 -1.61 -15.48 4.86
CA LEU A 228 -2.10 -14.17 4.51
C LEU A 228 -1.00 -13.36 3.83
N ILE A 229 -1.33 -12.81 2.68
CA ILE A 229 -0.46 -11.92 1.91
C ILE A 229 -1.17 -10.58 1.74
N PHE A 230 -0.51 -9.49 2.08
CA PHE A 230 -0.90 -8.16 1.66
C PHE A 230 -0.06 -7.74 0.46
N ALA A 231 -0.69 -7.05 -0.48
CA ALA A 231 -0.01 -6.33 -1.55
C ALA A 231 -0.83 -5.07 -1.87
N ASN A 232 -0.41 -3.94 -1.29
CA ASN A 232 -1.00 -2.63 -1.53
C ASN A 232 -0.06 -1.81 -2.41
N ILE A 233 -0.04 -2.15 -3.69
CA ILE A 233 0.82 -1.57 -4.71
C ILE A 233 0.01 -1.36 -6.00
N LEU A 234 0.61 -0.70 -6.99
CA LEU A 234 -0.05 -0.40 -8.25
C LEU A 234 -0.61 -1.63 -8.98
N ALA A 235 -1.70 -1.45 -9.73
CA ALA A 235 -2.45 -2.51 -10.39
C ALA A 235 -1.63 -3.35 -11.39
N ARG A 236 -0.74 -2.73 -12.19
CA ARG A 236 0.10 -3.50 -13.13
C ARG A 236 1.16 -4.36 -12.46
N PRO A 237 1.96 -3.85 -11.52
CA PRO A 237 2.81 -4.69 -10.66
C PRO A 237 2.05 -5.83 -9.99
N LEU A 238 0.83 -5.58 -9.46
CA LEU A 238 -0.02 -6.65 -8.91
C LEU A 238 -0.29 -7.75 -9.93
N CYS A 239 -0.64 -7.40 -11.17
CA CYS A 239 -0.85 -8.39 -12.24
C CYS A 239 0.42 -9.20 -12.53
N GLY A 240 1.58 -8.55 -12.57
CA GLY A 240 2.88 -9.21 -12.79
C GLY A 240 3.25 -10.20 -11.68
N MET A 241 2.82 -9.92 -10.43
CA MET A 241 3.08 -10.79 -9.29
C MET A 241 2.06 -11.91 -9.07
N ALA A 242 1.00 -12.01 -9.88
CA ALA A 242 -0.09 -12.96 -9.66
C ALA A 242 0.40 -14.41 -9.57
N TYR A 243 1.31 -14.84 -10.45
CA TYR A 243 1.85 -16.21 -10.43
C TYR A 243 2.69 -16.51 -9.18
N PRO A 244 3.79 -15.81 -8.89
CA PRO A 244 4.61 -16.12 -7.73
C PRO A 244 3.84 -15.96 -6.41
N LEU A 245 2.90 -15.02 -6.33
CA LEU A 245 2.04 -14.85 -5.17
C LEU A 245 1.13 -16.07 -4.95
N ALA A 246 0.45 -16.54 -6.00
CA ALA A 246 -0.42 -17.72 -5.92
C ALA A 246 0.34 -19.00 -5.53
N GLN A 247 1.59 -19.16 -6.02
CA GLN A 247 2.45 -20.29 -5.64
C GLN A 247 2.86 -20.23 -4.17
N SER A 248 3.03 -19.03 -3.64
CA SER A 248 3.45 -18.80 -2.25
C SER A 248 2.28 -18.76 -1.26
N LEU A 249 1.04 -18.83 -1.74
CA LEU A 249 -0.15 -18.84 -0.89
C LEU A 249 -0.56 -20.27 -0.53
N GLU A 250 -0.81 -20.51 0.75
CA GLU A 250 -1.28 -21.80 1.25
C GLU A 250 -2.70 -22.12 0.72
N PRO A 251 -3.04 -23.38 0.46
CA PRO A 251 -4.43 -23.79 0.26
C PRO A 251 -5.32 -23.34 1.43
N GLY A 252 -6.41 -22.62 1.16
CA GLY A 252 -7.23 -21.95 2.18
C GLY A 252 -6.69 -20.59 2.63
N GLY A 253 -5.51 -20.19 2.18
CA GLY A 253 -4.91 -18.89 2.44
C GLY A 253 -5.63 -17.75 1.72
N HIS A 254 -5.39 -16.52 2.18
CA HIS A 254 -6.02 -15.32 1.65
C HIS A 254 -4.98 -14.30 1.19
N VAL A 255 -5.33 -13.53 0.18
CA VAL A 255 -4.57 -12.35 -0.22
C VAL A 255 -5.46 -11.12 -0.21
N ILE A 256 -4.92 -10.03 0.29
CA ILE A 256 -5.54 -8.70 0.25
C ILE A 256 -4.76 -7.87 -0.75
N LEU A 257 -5.41 -7.53 -1.87
CA LEU A 257 -4.86 -6.70 -2.94
C LEU A 257 -5.49 -5.32 -2.88
N ALA A 258 -4.68 -4.28 -2.89
CA ALA A 258 -5.12 -2.89 -2.92
C ALA A 258 -4.12 -2.02 -3.70
N GLY A 259 -4.31 -0.70 -3.72
CA GLY A 259 -3.52 0.19 -4.57
C GLY A 259 -4.02 0.17 -6.03
N LEU A 260 -5.28 -0.20 -6.22
CA LEU A 260 -5.94 -0.19 -7.52
C LEU A 260 -7.23 0.60 -7.48
N LEU A 261 -7.56 1.25 -8.59
CA LEU A 261 -8.83 1.94 -8.79
C LEU A 261 -9.94 0.94 -9.09
N ALA A 262 -11.20 1.33 -8.86
CA ALA A 262 -12.36 0.49 -9.19
C ALA A 262 -12.39 0.09 -10.66
N THR A 263 -11.96 0.98 -11.58
CA THR A 263 -11.83 0.73 -13.02
C THR A 263 -10.81 -0.36 -13.36
N GLN A 264 -9.77 -0.53 -12.52
CA GLN A 264 -8.69 -1.51 -12.71
C GLN A 264 -9.03 -2.91 -12.13
N MET A 265 -10.12 -3.03 -11.38
CA MET A 265 -10.52 -4.26 -10.70
C MET A 265 -10.59 -5.47 -11.63
N ARG A 266 -11.20 -5.32 -12.82
CA ARG A 266 -11.38 -6.44 -13.79
C ARG A 266 -10.04 -6.99 -14.27
N MET A 267 -9.08 -6.12 -14.55
CA MET A 267 -7.74 -6.49 -15.00
C MET A 267 -7.00 -7.30 -13.93
N VAL A 268 -6.99 -6.81 -12.69
CA VAL A 268 -6.33 -7.48 -11.56
C VAL A 268 -7.01 -8.83 -11.28
N LEU A 269 -8.34 -8.88 -11.19
CA LEU A 269 -9.08 -10.13 -10.98
C LEU A 269 -8.80 -11.17 -12.08
N ALA A 270 -8.70 -10.76 -13.34
CA ALA A 270 -8.39 -11.68 -14.44
C ALA A 270 -7.00 -12.31 -14.27
N ALA A 271 -5.98 -11.55 -13.82
CA ALA A 271 -4.65 -12.05 -13.58
C ALA A 271 -4.64 -13.12 -12.48
N TYR A 272 -5.30 -12.87 -11.36
CA TYR A 272 -5.32 -13.77 -10.22
C TYR A 272 -6.24 -14.98 -10.41
N ARG A 273 -7.36 -14.83 -11.11
CA ARG A 273 -8.25 -15.96 -11.48
C ARG A 273 -7.53 -16.97 -12.35
N ARG A 274 -6.68 -16.55 -13.29
CA ARG A 274 -5.83 -17.45 -14.08
C ARG A 274 -4.87 -18.29 -13.22
N GLN A 275 -4.59 -17.85 -12.00
CA GLN A 275 -3.77 -18.57 -11.02
C GLN A 275 -4.63 -19.38 -10.02
N GLY A 276 -5.93 -19.52 -10.26
CA GLY A 276 -6.83 -20.32 -9.42
C GLY A 276 -7.31 -19.64 -8.14
N LEU A 277 -7.05 -18.32 -7.97
CA LEU A 277 -7.59 -17.59 -6.84
C LEU A 277 -9.02 -17.13 -7.11
N VAL A 278 -9.84 -17.18 -6.08
CA VAL A 278 -11.26 -16.84 -6.15
C VAL A 278 -11.53 -15.56 -5.34
N LEU A 279 -12.30 -14.65 -5.89
CA LEU A 279 -12.73 -13.46 -5.18
C LEU A 279 -13.66 -13.87 -4.01
N TRP A 280 -13.25 -13.53 -2.79
CA TRP A 280 -14.07 -13.68 -1.60
C TRP A 280 -14.89 -12.41 -1.33
N LYS A 281 -14.25 -11.23 -1.43
CA LYS A 281 -14.91 -9.94 -1.23
C LYS A 281 -14.18 -8.81 -1.93
N ALA A 282 -14.94 -7.80 -2.38
CA ALA A 282 -14.44 -6.51 -2.81
C ALA A 282 -14.92 -5.44 -1.82
N ILE A 283 -14.05 -4.51 -1.45
CA ILE A 283 -14.31 -3.43 -0.50
C ILE A 283 -13.99 -2.10 -1.18
N PRO A 284 -14.99 -1.34 -1.62
CA PRO A 284 -14.77 -0.01 -2.18
C PRO A 284 -14.47 1.00 -1.06
N GLN A 285 -13.57 1.93 -1.35
CA GLN A 285 -13.24 3.08 -0.51
C GLN A 285 -13.03 4.30 -1.43
N GLY A 286 -14.09 5.08 -1.65
CA GLY A 286 -14.09 6.09 -2.70
C GLY A 286 -13.79 5.45 -4.06
N HIS A 287 -12.80 5.97 -4.77
CA HIS A 287 -12.34 5.44 -6.07
C HIS A 287 -11.45 4.20 -5.96
N TRP A 288 -10.96 3.89 -4.76
CA TRP A 288 -10.08 2.76 -4.51
C TRP A 288 -10.86 1.47 -4.30
N MET A 289 -10.27 0.39 -4.76
CA MET A 289 -10.81 -0.96 -4.58
C MET A 289 -9.83 -1.83 -3.83
N THR A 290 -10.31 -2.51 -2.79
CA THR A 290 -9.56 -3.58 -2.12
C THR A 290 -10.22 -4.91 -2.41
N LEU A 291 -9.43 -5.89 -2.83
CA LEU A 291 -9.89 -7.23 -3.17
C LEU A 291 -9.36 -8.24 -2.16
N ILE A 292 -10.23 -9.05 -1.61
CA ILE A 292 -9.86 -10.21 -0.83
C ILE A 292 -10.06 -11.45 -1.70
N LEU A 293 -8.98 -12.14 -2.01
CA LEU A 293 -9.01 -13.38 -2.76
C LEU A 293 -8.58 -14.54 -1.84
N HIS A 294 -9.01 -15.75 -2.17
CA HIS A 294 -8.57 -16.94 -1.47
C HIS A 294 -8.17 -18.07 -2.43
N LYS A 295 -7.27 -18.92 -2.01
CA LYS A 295 -6.92 -20.15 -2.68
C LYS A 295 -7.81 -21.28 -2.14
N ARG A 296 -8.47 -22.02 -3.02
CA ARG A 296 -9.35 -23.12 -2.57
C ARG A 296 -8.58 -24.14 -1.75
N PRO A 297 -9.16 -24.70 -0.67
CA PRO A 297 -8.59 -25.82 0.05
C PRO A 297 -8.49 -27.06 -0.86
N VAL A 298 -7.47 -27.89 -0.65
CA VAL A 298 -7.25 -29.13 -1.45
C VAL A 298 -8.46 -30.06 -1.43
N ALA A 299 -9.09 -30.23 -0.27
CA ALA A 299 -10.27 -31.10 -0.12
C ALA A 299 -11.50 -30.69 -0.95
N SER A 300 -11.58 -29.42 -1.38
CA SER A 300 -12.66 -28.98 -2.27
C SER A 300 -12.39 -29.25 -3.75
N LEU A 301 -11.14 -29.48 -4.11
CA LEU A 301 -10.74 -29.86 -5.47
C LEU A 301 -11.01 -31.34 -5.74
N GLU A 302 -10.77 -32.22 -4.76
CA GLU A 302 -11.05 -33.67 -4.88
C GLU A 302 -12.54 -33.96 -5.02
N LYS A 303 -13.42 -33.22 -4.31
CA LYS A 303 -14.86 -33.32 -4.46
C LYS A 303 -15.38 -32.85 -5.82
N ALA A 304 -14.74 -31.84 -6.42
CA ALA A 304 -15.12 -31.34 -7.74
C ALA A 304 -14.67 -32.26 -8.89
N VAL A 305 -13.55 -32.94 -8.72
CA VAL A 305 -13.06 -33.95 -9.69
C VAL A 305 -13.83 -35.29 -9.59
N SER A 306 -14.31 -35.65 -8.39
CA SER A 306 -15.14 -36.83 -8.18
C SER A 306 -16.60 -36.66 -8.60
N ALA A 307 -17.04 -35.43 -8.88
CA ALA A 307 -18.40 -35.10 -9.32
C ALA A 307 -18.52 -34.77 -10.83
N ALA A 308 -17.41 -34.80 -11.55
CA ALA A 308 -17.33 -34.65 -13.02
C ALA A 308 -17.02 -35.99 -13.70
#